data_d6c15b9586d95c130dbe324253549a30
#
_entry.id   d6c15b9586d95c130dbe324253549a30
#
_cell.length_a   1.000
_cell.length_b   1.000
_cell.length_c   1.000
_cell.angle_alpha   90.00
_cell.angle_beta   90.00
_cell.angle_gamma   90.00
#
_symmetry.space_group_name_H-M   'P 1'
#
loop_
_entity.id
_entity.type
_entity.pdbx_description
1 polymer ?
#
loop_
_entity_poly.entity_id
_entity_poly.type
_entity_poly.pdbx_seq_one_letter_code
_entity_poly.pdbx_strand_id
1 'polypeptide(L)'
;YANKVGAVIIYDAAYEAYITEEKIPHSIYEIEGAKEVAIEFKSFSKTAGFAGVRCSYTIVPKVLKGYTSNNLEVSINNLWTRRQYTKFNGESYITQRGAEATYLPEAKRDIESNIQYYLKNAKTIKQGLEDAGFEAYGGVNSPYVWLKVPNAKTSWQFFNELLENIGIVGIPRKWIWTKWRRIF
;
A
#
# COMPACT_ATOMS: atom_id res chain seq x y z
N TYR A 1 -17.73 -6.69 9.46
CA TYR A 1 -18.52 -7.01 8.27
C TYR A 1 -18.04 -8.31 7.62
N ALA A 2 -16.75 -8.48 7.32
CA ALA A 2 -16.21 -9.64 6.62
C ALA A 2 -16.57 -10.98 7.29
N ASN A 3 -16.43 -11.08 8.61
CA ASN A 3 -16.85 -12.25 9.39
C ASN A 3 -18.32 -12.61 9.21
N LYS A 4 -19.20 -11.59 9.09
CA LYS A 4 -20.65 -11.81 8.93
C LYS A 4 -21.05 -12.34 7.56
N VAL A 5 -20.28 -12.00 6.52
CA VAL A 5 -20.61 -12.35 5.13
C VAL A 5 -19.69 -13.42 4.55
N GLY A 6 -18.73 -13.93 5.31
CA GLY A 6 -17.76 -14.93 4.85
C GLY A 6 -16.77 -14.39 3.80
N ALA A 7 -16.50 -13.08 3.81
CA ALA A 7 -15.55 -12.47 2.89
C ALA A 7 -14.13 -12.52 3.44
N VAL A 8 -13.13 -12.59 2.55
CA VAL A 8 -11.72 -12.46 2.89
C VAL A 8 -11.24 -11.06 2.54
N ILE A 9 -10.59 -10.41 3.51
CA ILE A 9 -9.93 -9.11 3.31
C ILE A 9 -8.52 -9.33 2.78
N ILE A 10 -8.18 -8.69 1.69
CA ILE A 10 -6.81 -8.56 1.22
C ILE A 10 -6.32 -7.17 1.63
N TYR A 11 -5.42 -7.13 2.60
CA TYR A 11 -4.89 -5.91 3.18
C TYR A 11 -3.49 -5.62 2.66
N ASP A 12 -3.37 -4.59 1.81
CA ASP A 12 -2.09 -4.13 1.29
C ASP A 12 -1.48 -3.09 2.22
N ALA A 13 -0.49 -3.50 3.00
CA ALA A 13 0.22 -2.68 3.97
C ALA A 13 1.58 -2.16 3.44
N ALA A 14 1.74 -2.03 2.11
CA ALA A 14 3.01 -1.61 1.51
C ALA A 14 3.46 -0.20 1.94
N TYR A 15 2.56 0.65 2.43
CA TYR A 15 2.84 2.00 2.91
C TYR A 15 2.67 2.17 4.42
N GLU A 16 2.57 1.09 5.18
CA GLU A 16 2.31 1.16 6.64
C GLU A 16 3.37 1.96 7.40
N ALA A 17 4.61 1.95 6.95
CA ALA A 17 5.69 2.71 7.56
C ALA A 17 5.51 4.24 7.49
N TYR A 18 4.61 4.73 6.62
CA TYR A 18 4.26 6.15 6.53
C TYR A 18 3.15 6.57 7.49
N ILE A 19 2.53 5.64 8.21
CA ILE A 19 1.51 5.94 9.20
C ILE A 19 2.17 6.60 10.41
N THR A 20 1.73 7.80 10.76
CA THR A 20 2.26 8.59 11.87
C THR A 20 1.24 8.82 12.99
N GLU A 21 -0.03 8.55 12.71
CA GLU A 21 -1.11 8.72 13.68
C GLU A 21 -1.31 7.43 14.48
N GLU A 22 -1.14 7.48 15.79
CA GLU A 22 -1.24 6.34 16.71
C GLU A 22 -2.57 5.56 16.63
N LYS A 23 -3.64 6.21 16.19
CA LYS A 23 -4.97 5.59 16.08
C LYS A 23 -5.14 4.74 14.83
N ILE A 24 -4.22 4.83 13.87
CA ILE A 24 -4.29 4.08 12.61
C ILE A 24 -3.43 2.83 12.76
N PRO A 25 -4.01 1.63 12.63
CA PRO A 25 -3.26 0.39 12.77
C PRO A 25 -2.22 0.23 11.64
N HIS A 26 -1.02 -0.24 11.99
CA HIS A 26 0.05 -0.60 11.05
C HIS A 26 -0.13 -2.01 10.47
N SER A 27 -0.95 -2.81 11.11
CA SER A 27 -1.30 -4.16 10.67
C SER A 27 -2.79 -4.39 10.86
N ILE A 28 -3.41 -5.11 9.92
CA ILE A 28 -4.82 -5.50 10.08
C ILE A 28 -5.00 -6.42 11.30
N TYR A 29 -3.95 -7.10 11.74
CA TYR A 29 -4.00 -8.02 12.87
C TYR A 29 -3.99 -7.32 14.24
N GLU A 30 -3.89 -6.00 14.30
CA GLU A 30 -4.20 -5.20 15.48
C GLU A 30 -5.72 -5.12 15.74
N ILE A 31 -6.52 -5.48 14.73
CA ILE A 31 -7.99 -5.50 14.81
C ILE A 31 -8.44 -6.91 15.24
N GLU A 32 -9.25 -6.98 16.28
CA GLU A 32 -9.81 -8.23 16.79
C GLU A 32 -10.61 -8.97 15.70
N GLY A 33 -10.41 -10.30 15.60
CA GLY A 33 -11.06 -11.16 14.62
C GLY A 33 -10.45 -11.09 13.20
N ALA A 34 -9.46 -10.24 12.95
CA ALA A 34 -8.88 -10.10 11.62
C ALA A 34 -8.11 -11.35 11.15
N LYS A 35 -7.54 -12.13 12.07
CA LYS A 35 -6.80 -13.36 11.73
C LYS A 35 -7.66 -14.42 11.05
N GLU A 36 -8.96 -14.39 11.29
CA GLU A 36 -9.93 -15.35 10.74
C GLU A 36 -10.37 -14.97 9.31
N VAL A 37 -10.18 -13.71 8.90
CA VAL A 37 -10.73 -13.20 7.65
C VAL A 37 -9.77 -12.38 6.81
N ALA A 38 -8.49 -12.22 7.20
CA ALA A 38 -7.59 -11.34 6.48
C ALA A 38 -6.26 -11.99 6.08
N ILE A 39 -5.77 -11.59 4.90
CA ILE A 39 -4.42 -11.81 4.40
C ILE A 39 -3.75 -10.44 4.34
N GLU A 40 -2.52 -10.32 4.86
CA GLU A 40 -1.77 -9.07 4.85
C GLU A 40 -0.54 -9.17 3.94
N PHE A 41 -0.34 -8.16 3.11
CA PHE A 41 0.84 -7.99 2.27
C PHE A 41 1.74 -6.89 2.85
N LYS A 42 3.00 -7.21 3.09
CA LYS A 42 4.06 -6.29 3.51
C LYS A 42 5.11 -6.16 2.41
N SER A 43 5.68 -4.97 2.24
CA SER A 43 6.68 -4.72 1.20
C SER A 43 7.82 -3.86 1.72
N PHE A 44 9.05 -4.26 1.41
CA PHE A 44 10.24 -3.45 1.66
C PHE A 44 10.45 -2.35 0.61
N SER A 45 9.68 -2.38 -0.48
CA SER A 45 9.81 -1.43 -1.58
C SER A 45 9.67 0.03 -1.16
N LYS A 46 8.71 0.31 -0.26
CA LYS A 46 8.41 1.67 0.19
C LYS A 46 9.03 2.00 1.54
N THR A 47 9.15 1.00 2.40
CA THR A 47 9.76 1.14 3.72
C THR A 47 11.26 1.37 3.62
N ALA A 48 11.97 0.54 2.84
CA ALA A 48 13.43 0.50 2.80
C ALA A 48 14.04 0.75 1.41
N GLY A 49 13.29 1.30 0.48
CA GLY A 49 13.80 1.59 -0.87
C GLY A 49 14.02 0.36 -1.76
N PHE A 50 13.45 -0.79 -1.45
CA PHE A 50 13.66 -2.05 -2.17
C PHE A 50 12.84 -2.19 -3.46
N ALA A 51 12.34 -1.10 -4.02
CA ALA A 51 11.53 -1.15 -5.23
C ALA A 51 12.22 -1.88 -6.41
N GLY A 52 13.52 -1.68 -6.58
CA GLY A 52 14.34 -2.36 -7.58
C GLY A 52 14.84 -3.74 -7.15
N VAL A 53 14.90 -4.01 -5.85
CA VAL A 53 15.37 -5.29 -5.27
C VAL A 53 14.29 -6.36 -5.28
N ARG A 54 13.01 -5.96 -5.25
CA ARG A 54 11.83 -6.84 -5.34
C ARG A 54 11.61 -7.74 -4.13
N CYS A 55 11.53 -7.18 -2.91
CA CYS A 55 11.29 -7.95 -1.70
C CYS A 55 9.98 -7.59 -1.02
N SER A 56 9.17 -8.62 -0.72
CA SER A 56 7.91 -8.51 0.00
C SER A 56 7.59 -9.83 0.71
N TYR A 57 6.66 -9.80 1.65
CA TYR A 57 6.15 -11.02 2.26
C TYR A 57 4.65 -10.93 2.49
N THR A 58 4.04 -12.11 2.60
CA THR A 58 2.60 -12.25 2.82
C THR A 58 2.34 -13.01 4.10
N ILE A 59 1.46 -12.49 4.93
CA ILE A 59 1.02 -13.15 6.15
C ILE A 59 -0.34 -13.78 5.89
N VAL A 60 -0.39 -15.11 5.99
CA VAL A 60 -1.62 -15.91 5.86
C VAL A 60 -1.82 -16.68 7.16
N PRO A 61 -2.74 -16.29 8.03
CA PRO A 61 -2.95 -16.97 9.30
C PRO A 61 -3.38 -18.43 9.12
N LYS A 62 -2.90 -19.33 10.01
CA LYS A 62 -3.27 -20.75 9.97
C LYS A 62 -4.76 -20.99 10.22
N VAL A 63 -5.41 -20.07 10.95
CA VAL A 63 -6.84 -20.15 11.27
C VAL A 63 -7.74 -19.73 10.09
N LEU A 64 -7.17 -19.03 9.10
CA LEU A 64 -7.94 -18.55 7.95
C LEU A 64 -8.43 -19.70 7.09
N LYS A 65 -9.74 -19.76 6.92
CA LYS A 65 -10.44 -20.78 6.14
C LYS A 65 -11.04 -20.19 4.88
N GLY A 66 -11.21 -21.03 3.89
CA GLY A 66 -11.98 -20.75 2.68
C GLY A 66 -12.86 -21.93 2.33
N TYR A 67 -13.67 -21.77 1.28
CA TYR A 67 -14.59 -22.81 0.82
C TYR A 67 -14.41 -23.05 -0.67
N THR A 68 -14.44 -24.31 -1.06
CA THR A 68 -14.47 -24.71 -2.48
C THR A 68 -15.85 -24.43 -3.07
N SER A 69 -15.98 -24.55 -4.40
CA SER A 69 -17.28 -24.48 -5.09
C SER A 69 -18.31 -25.51 -4.58
N ASN A 70 -17.85 -26.60 -3.96
CA ASN A 70 -18.69 -27.63 -3.35
C ASN A 70 -18.87 -27.43 -1.84
N ASN A 71 -18.63 -26.21 -1.31
CA ASN A 71 -18.73 -25.86 0.10
C ASN A 71 -17.86 -26.69 1.06
N LEU A 72 -16.76 -27.27 0.57
CA LEU A 72 -15.80 -27.95 1.44
C LEU A 72 -14.83 -26.91 2.03
N GLU A 73 -14.71 -26.95 3.36
CA GLU A 73 -13.75 -26.08 4.08
C GLU A 73 -12.31 -26.48 3.71
N VAL A 74 -11.47 -25.47 3.45
CA VAL A 74 -10.06 -25.63 3.14
C VAL A 74 -9.21 -24.62 3.89
N SER A 75 -7.99 -25.01 4.27
CA SER A 75 -7.01 -24.09 4.86
C SER A 75 -6.38 -23.23 3.77
N ILE A 76 -6.61 -21.93 3.83
CA ILE A 76 -5.98 -20.95 2.91
C ILE A 76 -4.45 -20.95 3.12
N ASN A 77 -3.99 -21.05 4.36
CA ASN A 77 -2.55 -21.14 4.67
C ASN A 77 -1.88 -22.33 3.97
N ASN A 78 -2.49 -23.52 4.00
CA ASN A 78 -1.93 -24.70 3.33
C ASN A 78 -1.89 -24.51 1.81
N LEU A 79 -2.94 -23.95 1.22
CA LEU A 79 -2.99 -23.66 -0.21
C LEU A 79 -1.94 -22.63 -0.61
N TRP A 80 -1.76 -21.56 0.20
CA TRP A 80 -0.75 -20.55 -0.02
C TRP A 80 0.67 -21.12 0.07
N THR A 81 0.95 -21.91 1.11
CA THR A 81 2.23 -22.60 1.31
C THR A 81 2.58 -23.49 0.11
N ARG A 82 1.62 -24.31 -0.34
CA ARG A 82 1.81 -25.15 -1.53
C ARG A 82 2.11 -24.32 -2.77
N ARG A 83 1.33 -23.23 -2.99
CA ARG A 83 1.55 -22.33 -4.12
C ARG A 83 2.95 -21.71 -4.08
N GLN A 84 3.39 -21.26 -2.91
CA GLN A 84 4.70 -20.65 -2.72
C GLN A 84 5.82 -21.62 -3.11
N TYR A 85 5.81 -22.84 -2.59
CA TYR A 85 6.83 -23.84 -2.89
C TYR A 85 6.81 -24.35 -4.33
N THR A 86 5.66 -24.37 -4.99
CA THR A 86 5.54 -24.91 -6.35
C THR A 86 5.71 -23.88 -7.45
N LYS A 87 5.55 -22.58 -7.15
CA LYS A 87 5.53 -21.52 -8.16
C LYS A 87 6.69 -20.53 -8.05
N PHE A 88 7.27 -20.36 -6.86
CA PHE A 88 8.25 -19.30 -6.64
C PHE A 88 9.47 -19.74 -5.82
N ASN A 89 9.32 -20.52 -4.76
CA ASN A 89 10.33 -20.93 -3.76
C ASN A 89 10.84 -19.81 -2.83
N GLY A 90 10.49 -18.59 -3.07
CA GLY A 90 10.92 -17.45 -2.26
C GLY A 90 11.96 -16.56 -2.94
N GLU A 91 12.29 -15.47 -2.29
CA GLU A 91 13.26 -14.48 -2.72
C GLU A 91 14.69 -15.00 -2.53
N SER A 92 15.66 -14.40 -3.24
CA SER A 92 17.07 -14.78 -3.09
C SER A 92 17.56 -14.62 -1.64
N TYR A 93 18.48 -15.48 -1.21
CA TYR A 93 19.02 -15.42 0.15
C TYR A 93 19.66 -14.07 0.48
N ILE A 94 20.42 -13.50 -0.47
CA ILE A 94 21.07 -12.18 -0.30
C ILE A 94 20.01 -11.09 -0.08
N THR A 95 18.94 -11.10 -0.85
CA THR A 95 17.82 -10.14 -0.71
C THR A 95 17.13 -10.32 0.64
N GLN A 96 16.90 -11.58 1.09
CA GLN A 96 16.30 -11.84 2.39
C GLN A 96 17.19 -11.33 3.54
N ARG A 97 18.53 -11.51 3.45
CA ARG A 97 19.47 -10.96 4.46
C ARG A 97 19.46 -9.44 4.46
N GLY A 98 19.37 -8.80 3.28
CA GLY A 98 19.21 -7.35 3.19
C GLY A 98 17.89 -6.88 3.83
N ALA A 99 16.80 -7.58 3.59
CA ALA A 99 15.51 -7.28 4.21
C ALA A 99 15.55 -7.46 5.74
N GLU A 100 16.18 -8.51 6.24
CA GLU A 100 16.40 -8.71 7.69
C GLU A 100 17.19 -7.57 8.31
N ALA A 101 18.23 -7.09 7.64
CA ALA A 101 19.06 -5.98 8.12
C ALA A 101 18.25 -4.67 8.31
N THR A 102 17.13 -4.48 7.62
CA THR A 102 16.27 -3.30 7.81
C THR A 102 15.64 -3.21 9.21
N TYR A 103 15.61 -4.31 9.95
CA TYR A 103 15.12 -4.35 11.34
C TYR A 103 16.18 -3.99 12.39
N LEU A 104 17.44 -3.82 11.99
CA LEU A 104 18.49 -3.37 12.89
C LEU A 104 18.27 -1.92 13.33
N PRO A 105 18.70 -1.53 14.55
CA PRO A 105 18.49 -0.18 15.08
C PRO A 105 19.05 0.93 14.18
N GLU A 106 20.21 0.69 13.56
CA GLU A 106 20.87 1.64 12.65
C GLU A 106 20.03 1.85 11.39
N ALA A 107 19.57 0.76 10.77
CA ALA A 107 18.74 0.81 9.56
C ALA A 107 17.37 1.46 9.84
N LYS A 108 16.78 1.21 11.00
CA LYS A 108 15.52 1.85 11.39
C LYS A 108 15.62 3.38 11.43
N ARG A 109 16.73 3.92 11.94
CA ARG A 109 16.95 5.38 11.97
C ARG A 109 17.03 5.97 10.56
N ASP A 110 17.75 5.29 9.66
CA ASP A 110 17.88 5.73 8.27
C ASP A 110 16.54 5.65 7.52
N ILE A 111 15.78 4.56 7.73
CA ILE A 111 14.45 4.37 7.17
C ILE A 111 13.51 5.48 7.65
N GLU A 112 13.48 5.75 8.95
CA GLU A 112 12.66 6.80 9.55
C GLU A 112 13.00 8.17 8.98
N SER A 113 14.29 8.49 8.86
CA SER A 113 14.76 9.74 8.25
C SER A 113 14.26 9.89 6.81
N ASN A 114 14.34 8.82 6.01
CA ASN A 114 13.83 8.82 4.63
C ASN A 114 12.30 9.01 4.59
N ILE A 115 11.56 8.32 5.44
CA ILE A 115 10.10 8.44 5.52
C ILE A 115 9.71 9.87 5.88
N GLN A 116 10.37 10.48 6.88
CA GLN A 116 10.11 11.86 7.27
C GLN A 116 10.42 12.85 6.14
N TYR A 117 11.47 12.60 5.35
CA TYR A 117 11.77 13.39 4.16
C TYR A 117 10.62 13.38 3.15
N TYR A 118 10.07 12.19 2.82
CA TYR A 118 8.93 12.08 1.91
C TYR A 118 7.66 12.70 2.46
N LEU A 119 7.36 12.51 3.74
CA LEU A 119 6.19 13.13 4.39
C LEU A 119 6.31 14.65 4.42
N LYS A 120 7.50 15.19 4.66
CA LYS A 120 7.76 16.64 4.59
C LYS A 120 7.51 17.18 3.18
N ASN A 121 7.98 16.46 2.15
CA ASN A 121 7.72 16.85 0.76
C ASN A 121 6.20 16.85 0.46
N ALA A 122 5.48 15.81 0.86
CA ALA A 122 4.04 15.74 0.68
C ALA A 122 3.31 16.88 1.39
N LYS A 123 3.71 17.20 2.63
CA LYS A 123 3.16 18.33 3.37
C LYS A 123 3.42 19.66 2.67
N THR A 124 4.63 19.89 2.16
CA THR A 124 5.00 21.10 1.43
C THR A 124 4.17 21.26 0.16
N ILE A 125 4.03 20.19 -0.61
CA ILE A 125 3.23 20.17 -1.84
C ILE A 125 1.77 20.47 -1.51
N LYS A 126 1.20 19.77 -0.53
CA LYS A 126 -0.19 19.94 -0.11
C LYS A 126 -0.45 21.39 0.32
N GLN A 127 0.39 21.93 1.19
CA GLN A 127 0.24 23.32 1.66
C GLN A 127 0.31 24.32 0.51
N GLY A 128 1.29 24.19 -0.40
CA GLY A 128 1.40 25.08 -1.56
C GLY A 128 0.18 25.00 -2.50
N LEU A 129 -0.42 23.82 -2.65
CA LEU A 129 -1.65 23.68 -3.42
C LEU A 129 -2.84 24.36 -2.71
N GLU A 130 -2.98 24.17 -1.40
CA GLU A 130 -4.05 24.78 -0.60
C GLU A 130 -3.91 26.32 -0.58
N ASP A 131 -2.69 26.84 -0.42
CA ASP A 131 -2.38 28.28 -0.47
C ASP A 131 -2.70 28.88 -1.85
N ALA A 132 -2.56 28.11 -2.92
CA ALA A 132 -2.95 28.49 -4.28
C ALA A 132 -4.46 28.31 -4.56
N GLY A 133 -5.26 27.93 -3.56
CA GLY A 133 -6.70 27.79 -3.68
C GLY A 133 -7.19 26.46 -4.27
N PHE A 134 -6.31 25.45 -4.36
CA PHE A 134 -6.71 24.12 -4.79
C PHE A 134 -7.20 23.26 -3.61
N GLU A 135 -8.14 22.38 -3.90
CA GLU A 135 -8.61 21.35 -2.95
C GLU A 135 -7.71 20.13 -3.02
N ALA A 136 -6.93 19.87 -1.96
CA ALA A 136 -5.96 18.76 -1.90
C ALA A 136 -6.19 17.85 -0.69
N TYR A 137 -5.97 16.55 -0.87
CA TYR A 137 -6.17 15.51 0.13
C TYR A 137 -4.93 14.62 0.27
N GLY A 138 -4.82 13.88 1.38
CA GLY A 138 -3.68 12.99 1.65
C GLY A 138 -2.47 13.74 2.19
N GLY A 139 -1.27 13.16 2.00
CA GLY A 139 0.00 13.76 2.46
C GLY A 139 0.24 13.73 3.97
N VAL A 140 -0.50 12.91 4.73
CA VAL A 140 -0.34 12.76 6.19
C VAL A 140 0.26 11.39 6.53
N ASN A 141 -0.45 10.31 6.24
CA ASN A 141 0.01 8.92 6.45
C ASN A 141 0.43 8.25 5.14
N SER A 142 0.80 9.05 4.16
CA SER A 142 1.18 8.62 2.82
C SER A 142 1.98 9.73 2.15
N PRO A 143 2.96 9.42 1.29
CA PRO A 143 3.69 10.41 0.51
C PRO A 143 2.87 10.99 -0.66
N TYR A 144 1.66 10.49 -0.88
CA TYR A 144 0.80 10.92 -1.99
C TYR A 144 -0.11 12.07 -1.61
N VAL A 145 -0.23 13.04 -2.52
CA VAL A 145 -1.19 14.13 -2.47
C VAL A 145 -2.18 13.96 -3.61
N TRP A 146 -3.44 13.95 -3.28
CA TRP A 146 -4.54 13.89 -4.25
C TRP A 146 -5.09 15.27 -4.48
N LEU A 147 -4.96 15.77 -5.71
CA LEU A 147 -5.45 17.07 -6.12
C LEU A 147 -6.81 16.95 -6.85
N LYS A 148 -7.79 17.71 -6.42
CA LYS A 148 -9.05 17.87 -7.16
C LYS A 148 -8.84 18.77 -8.36
N VAL A 149 -9.08 18.24 -9.54
CA VAL A 149 -8.90 18.99 -10.80
C VAL A 149 -9.87 20.17 -10.84
N PRO A 150 -9.38 21.41 -11.07
CA PRO A 150 -10.22 22.61 -11.10
C PRO A 150 -11.03 22.73 -12.40
N ASN A 151 -12.04 23.61 -12.37
CA ASN A 151 -12.72 24.14 -13.56
C ASN A 151 -13.35 23.09 -14.50
N ALA A 152 -13.94 22.01 -13.97
CA ALA A 152 -14.61 20.95 -14.73
C ALA A 152 -13.76 20.28 -15.82
N LYS A 153 -12.43 20.45 -15.79
CA LYS A 153 -11.51 19.76 -16.71
C LYS A 153 -11.45 18.27 -16.39
N THR A 154 -11.12 17.48 -17.40
CA THR A 154 -10.76 16.08 -17.16
C THR A 154 -9.36 15.97 -16.56
N SER A 155 -9.08 14.88 -15.84
CA SER A 155 -7.74 14.65 -15.27
C SER A 155 -6.63 14.56 -16.34
N TRP A 156 -6.95 14.15 -17.57
CA TRP A 156 -6.00 14.15 -18.68
C TRP A 156 -5.71 15.54 -19.24
N GLN A 157 -6.73 16.39 -19.37
CA GLN A 157 -6.52 17.78 -19.78
C GLN A 157 -5.64 18.52 -18.79
N PHE A 158 -5.91 18.36 -17.51
CA PHE A 158 -5.12 18.99 -16.46
C PHE A 158 -3.69 18.43 -16.40
N PHE A 159 -3.51 17.12 -16.57
CA PHE A 159 -2.19 16.50 -16.69
C PHE A 159 -1.36 17.13 -17.83
N ASN A 160 -1.94 17.27 -19.02
CA ASN A 160 -1.24 17.87 -20.16
C ASN A 160 -0.86 19.34 -19.88
N GLU A 161 -1.75 20.12 -19.27
CA GLU A 161 -1.44 21.50 -18.88
C GLU A 161 -0.28 21.59 -17.88
N LEU A 162 -0.26 20.72 -16.87
CA LEU A 162 0.84 20.64 -15.91
C LEU A 162 2.16 20.29 -16.59
N LEU A 163 2.13 19.32 -17.50
CA LEU A 163 3.31 18.85 -18.21
C LEU A 163 3.84 19.92 -19.18
N GLU A 164 2.98 20.45 -20.04
CA GLU A 164 3.38 21.34 -21.14
C GLU A 164 3.74 22.75 -20.66
N ASN A 165 3.00 23.29 -19.65
CA ASN A 165 3.19 24.66 -19.23
C ASN A 165 4.20 24.84 -18.10
N ILE A 166 4.33 23.83 -17.21
CA ILE A 166 5.17 23.96 -15.99
C ILE A 166 6.08 22.75 -15.73
N GLY A 167 6.08 21.73 -16.60
CA GLY A 167 6.97 20.57 -16.50
C GLY A 167 6.67 19.64 -15.33
N ILE A 168 5.45 19.65 -14.77
CA ILE A 168 5.06 18.78 -13.67
C ILE A 168 4.37 17.54 -14.20
N VAL A 169 4.85 16.37 -13.78
CA VAL A 169 4.24 15.06 -14.11
C VAL A 169 3.38 14.60 -12.95
N GLY A 170 2.07 14.60 -13.13
CA GLY A 170 1.10 14.00 -12.21
C GLY A 170 0.62 12.63 -12.70
N ILE A 171 -0.31 12.01 -11.97
CA ILE A 171 -0.97 10.78 -12.41
C ILE A 171 -2.46 11.08 -12.62
N PRO A 172 -2.97 11.05 -13.87
CA PRO A 172 -4.39 11.30 -14.12
C PRO A 172 -5.27 10.22 -13.50
N ARG A 173 -6.31 10.61 -12.77
CA ARG A 173 -7.26 9.67 -12.15
C ARG A 173 -7.78 8.61 -13.13
N LYS A 174 -8.14 8.99 -14.35
CA LYS A 174 -8.66 8.05 -15.38
C LYS A 174 -7.68 6.95 -15.73
N TRP A 175 -6.38 7.14 -15.55
CA TRP A 175 -5.39 6.11 -15.78
C TRP A 175 -5.48 4.98 -14.74
N ILE A 176 -5.77 5.35 -13.49
CA ILE A 176 -5.90 4.39 -12.37
C ILE A 176 -7.27 3.69 -12.40
N TRP A 177 -8.35 4.40 -12.77
CA TRP A 177 -9.74 3.98 -12.53
C TRP A 177 -10.57 3.67 -13.78
N THR A 178 -10.02 3.58 -14.97
CA THR A 178 -10.79 3.33 -16.20
C THR A 178 -11.53 1.99 -16.22
N LYS A 179 -11.10 1.01 -15.45
CA LYS A 179 -11.74 -0.33 -15.38
C LYS A 179 -12.73 -0.51 -14.22
N TRP A 180 -12.86 0.45 -13.30
CA TRP A 180 -13.61 0.28 -12.03
C TRP A 180 -14.92 1.07 -11.95
N ARG A 181 -15.54 1.38 -13.08
CA ARG A 181 -16.81 2.15 -13.13
C ARG A 181 -18.03 1.49 -12.46
N ARG A 182 -17.90 0.33 -11.80
CA ARG A 182 -19.03 -0.44 -11.27
C ARG A 182 -18.98 -0.78 -9.78
N ILE A 183 -18.08 -0.21 -8.99
CA ILE A 183 -17.94 -0.61 -7.58
C ILE A 183 -18.11 0.54 -6.57
N PHE A 184 -18.64 1.70 -6.96
CA PHE A 184 -19.18 2.70 -6.00
C PHE A 184 -20.22 3.55 -6.69
#